data_a24cc698d48130578175432821a4b57b
#
_entry.id   a24cc698d48130578175432821a4b57b
#
_cell.length_a   1.000
_cell.length_b   1.000
_cell.length_c   1.000
_cell.angle_alpha   90.00
_cell.angle_beta   90.00
_cell.angle_gamma   90.00
#
_symmetry.space_group_name_H-M   'P 1'
#
loop_
_entity.id
_entity.type
_entity.pdbx_description
1 polymer ?
#
loop_
_entity_poly.entity_id
_entity_poly.type
_entity_poly.pdbx_seq_one_letter_code
_entity_poly.pdbx_strand_id
1 'polypeptide(L)'
;MQEKLLLELMKACTPSAIKWLKEKKEEYEHFCSNKLLPSVTSQYKKLNVSTSMLFRNQGYEIDHLYVPLTLHHEHKLEKKIVRVDQYPSDIFDLSRKVLICDSAGMGKSTLLKMIYRYAIDDIAQIPFYIDLKSLIHNEKVESVEDHLLRTFPSFNETPSKGLFTQLLEHNKYLFLFDGADEVADKYKEEVFRSVNVFSDKAKSSSIVVATREEDLILSSFYDFRLFKIKNLTKDCAFALLRKYEFKDCVAENLIDEIENNANKTIEEFLKNPLLTTLLYTAYSYSRQVPLKKSLFYKQVYHALYENHDATKQGFNFSC
;
A
#
# COMPACT_ATOMS: atom_id res chain seq x y z
N MET A 1 -2.36 -4.87 22.68
CA MET A 1 -2.81 -4.56 21.31
C MET A 1 -4.07 -5.33 20.93
N GLN A 2 -4.07 -6.68 21.03
CA GLN A 2 -5.22 -7.53 20.64
C GLN A 2 -6.52 -7.21 21.42
N GLU A 3 -6.48 -7.05 22.73
CA GLU A 3 -7.67 -6.73 23.53
C GLU A 3 -8.29 -5.36 23.22
N LYS A 4 -7.44 -4.34 22.98
CA LYS A 4 -7.92 -3.02 22.57
C LYS A 4 -8.57 -3.06 21.19
N LEU A 5 -7.96 -3.77 20.24
CA LEU A 5 -8.51 -3.95 18.89
C LEU A 5 -9.86 -4.68 18.93
N LEU A 6 -9.97 -5.73 19.78
CA LEU A 6 -11.22 -6.45 19.99
C LEU A 6 -12.34 -5.53 20.54
N LEU A 7 -12.00 -4.70 21.51
CA LEU A 7 -12.95 -3.78 22.13
C LEU A 7 -13.44 -2.71 21.16
N GLU A 8 -12.57 -2.17 20.33
CA GLU A 8 -12.93 -1.18 19.30
C GLU A 8 -13.71 -1.82 18.15
N LEU A 9 -13.41 -3.08 17.78
CA LEU A 9 -14.25 -3.87 16.88
C LEU A 9 -15.69 -3.98 17.34
N MET A 10 -15.87 -4.22 18.63
CA MET A 10 -17.22 -4.31 19.22
C MET A 10 -17.92 -2.95 19.24
N LYS A 11 -17.19 -1.83 19.35
CA LYS A 11 -17.74 -0.47 19.33
C LYS A 11 -18.05 0.02 17.90
N ALA A 12 -17.33 -0.48 16.88
CA ALA A 12 -17.52 -0.08 15.48
C ALA A 12 -18.77 -0.68 14.83
N CYS A 13 -19.52 -1.52 15.54
CA CYS A 13 -20.72 -2.16 15.04
C CYS A 13 -21.89 -1.19 14.86
N THR A 14 -22.63 -1.34 13.76
CA THR A 14 -23.88 -0.59 13.54
C THR A 14 -24.95 -0.96 14.57
N PRO A 15 -25.96 -0.10 14.86
CA PRO A 15 -27.05 -0.43 15.80
C PRO A 15 -27.78 -1.74 15.46
N SER A 16 -27.94 -2.07 14.19
CA SER A 16 -28.52 -3.35 13.73
C SER A 16 -27.60 -4.54 14.04
N ALA A 17 -26.27 -4.36 13.93
CA ALA A 17 -25.29 -5.36 14.32
C ALA A 17 -25.29 -5.61 15.83
N ILE A 18 -25.56 -4.59 16.65
CA ILE A 18 -25.56 -4.72 18.12
C ILE A 18 -26.65 -5.70 18.58
N LYS A 19 -27.85 -5.71 17.95
CA LYS A 19 -28.91 -6.66 18.30
C LYS A 19 -28.50 -8.10 17.96
N TRP A 20 -27.98 -8.31 16.78
CA TRP A 20 -27.47 -9.61 16.30
C TRP A 20 -26.27 -10.11 17.10
N LEU A 21 -25.33 -9.21 17.45
CA LEU A 21 -24.18 -9.51 18.29
C LEU A 21 -24.54 -9.93 19.70
N LYS A 22 -25.65 -9.45 20.27
CA LYS A 22 -26.14 -9.87 21.58
C LYS A 22 -26.58 -11.34 21.58
N GLU A 23 -27.11 -11.80 20.44
CA GLU A 23 -27.55 -13.19 20.27
C GLU A 23 -26.39 -14.15 19.94
N LYS A 24 -25.31 -13.66 19.32
CA LYS A 24 -24.17 -14.45 18.89
C LYS A 24 -22.81 -13.98 19.47
N LYS A 25 -22.85 -13.38 20.65
CA LYS A 25 -21.67 -12.74 21.25
C LYS A 25 -20.47 -13.68 21.39
N GLU A 26 -20.68 -14.87 21.91
CA GLU A 26 -19.60 -15.85 22.14
C GLU A 26 -18.98 -16.32 20.82
N GLU A 27 -19.82 -16.59 19.80
CA GLU A 27 -19.37 -17.00 18.47
C GLU A 27 -18.55 -15.88 17.80
N TYR A 28 -18.99 -14.63 17.96
CA TYR A 28 -18.29 -13.45 17.44
C TYR A 28 -16.96 -13.23 18.16
N GLU A 29 -16.94 -13.25 19.49
CA GLU A 29 -15.70 -13.08 20.27
C GLU A 29 -14.70 -14.18 19.95
N HIS A 30 -15.16 -15.43 19.81
CA HIS A 30 -14.33 -16.55 19.40
C HIS A 30 -13.76 -16.36 17.99
N PHE A 31 -14.59 -15.95 17.02
CA PHE A 31 -14.14 -15.66 15.65
C PHE A 31 -13.11 -14.55 15.63
N CYS A 32 -13.39 -13.41 16.28
CA CYS A 32 -12.48 -12.27 16.29
C CYS A 32 -11.13 -12.63 16.95
N SER A 33 -11.15 -13.29 18.11
CA SER A 33 -9.93 -13.60 18.86
C SER A 33 -9.09 -14.68 18.20
N ASN A 34 -9.73 -15.74 17.70
CA ASN A 34 -9.00 -16.94 17.26
C ASN A 34 -8.77 -17.00 15.75
N LYS A 35 -9.48 -16.20 14.96
CA LYS A 35 -9.41 -16.25 13.49
C LYS A 35 -9.05 -14.90 12.86
N LEU A 36 -9.84 -13.86 13.12
CA LEU A 36 -9.68 -12.56 12.48
C LEU A 36 -8.37 -11.87 12.93
N LEU A 37 -8.16 -11.69 14.22
CA LEU A 37 -6.97 -11.02 14.75
C LEU A 37 -5.65 -11.72 14.41
N PRO A 38 -5.51 -13.04 14.52
CA PRO A 38 -4.31 -13.74 14.08
C PRO A 38 -4.03 -13.55 12.59
N SER A 39 -5.07 -13.57 11.76
CA SER A 39 -4.96 -13.38 10.31
C SER A 39 -4.48 -11.97 9.95
N VAL A 40 -5.10 -10.94 10.54
CA VAL A 40 -4.70 -9.53 10.38
C VAL A 40 -3.29 -9.30 10.91
N THR A 41 -2.94 -9.88 12.07
CA THR A 41 -1.59 -9.78 12.64
C THR A 41 -0.54 -10.44 11.75
N SER A 42 -0.86 -11.59 11.15
CA SER A 42 0.03 -12.27 10.21
C SER A 42 0.25 -11.42 8.96
N GLN A 43 -0.81 -10.82 8.42
CA GLN A 43 -0.70 -9.92 7.26
C GLN A 43 0.08 -8.64 7.62
N TYR A 44 -0.14 -8.06 8.81
CA TYR A 44 0.64 -6.92 9.32
C TYR A 44 2.15 -7.22 9.31
N LYS A 45 2.56 -8.36 9.87
CA LYS A 45 3.97 -8.75 9.88
C LYS A 45 4.56 -8.86 8.49
N LYS A 46 3.82 -9.42 7.52
CA LYS A 46 4.26 -9.55 6.13
C LYS A 46 4.37 -8.20 5.42
N LEU A 47 3.41 -7.30 5.63
CA LEU A 47 3.38 -6.00 4.98
C LEU A 47 4.33 -4.99 5.61
N ASN A 48 4.65 -5.16 6.89
CA ASN A 48 5.56 -4.27 7.61
C ASN A 48 7.03 -4.44 7.19
N VAL A 49 7.37 -5.56 6.57
CA VAL A 49 8.71 -5.80 6.03
C VAL A 49 8.72 -5.47 4.55
N SER A 50 9.53 -4.51 4.15
CA SER A 50 9.74 -4.15 2.75
C SER A 50 11.16 -4.53 2.33
N THR A 51 11.27 -5.19 1.18
CA THR A 51 12.54 -5.36 0.48
C THR A 51 12.64 -4.28 -0.59
N SER A 52 13.65 -3.44 -0.53
CA SER A 52 13.94 -2.48 -1.58
C SER A 52 14.88 -3.08 -2.62
N MET A 53 14.91 -2.51 -3.83
CA MET A 53 15.90 -2.90 -4.85
C MET A 53 17.35 -2.73 -4.34
N LEU A 54 17.56 -1.84 -3.36
CA LEU A 54 18.85 -1.59 -2.72
C LEU A 54 19.20 -2.64 -1.67
N PHE A 55 18.21 -3.25 -1.04
CA PHE A 55 18.36 -4.12 0.14
C PHE A 55 17.68 -5.47 -0.09
N ARG A 56 18.06 -6.14 -1.19
CA ARG A 56 17.44 -7.42 -1.59
C ARG A 56 17.58 -8.52 -0.54
N ASN A 57 18.63 -8.46 0.28
CA ASN A 57 18.97 -9.50 1.25
C ASN A 57 18.56 -9.15 2.70
N GLN A 58 18.04 -7.96 2.94
CA GLN A 58 17.60 -7.52 4.26
C GLN A 58 16.20 -6.91 4.16
N GLY A 59 15.28 -7.42 4.99
CA GLY A 59 13.97 -6.81 5.15
C GLY A 59 14.08 -5.64 6.14
N TYR A 60 13.63 -4.49 5.75
CA TYR A 60 13.51 -3.32 6.64
C TYR A 60 12.06 -3.06 6.97
N GLU A 61 11.80 -2.54 8.16
CA GLU A 61 10.47 -2.06 8.47
C GLU A 61 10.09 -0.91 7.53
N ILE A 62 8.86 -0.98 7.01
CA ILE A 62 8.41 -0.08 5.94
C ILE A 62 8.46 1.40 6.34
N ASP A 63 8.28 1.73 7.62
CA ASP A 63 8.35 3.11 8.14
C ASP A 63 9.76 3.69 8.12
N HIS A 64 10.78 2.85 8.20
CA HIS A 64 12.17 3.30 8.01
C HIS A 64 12.43 3.79 6.59
N LEU A 65 11.67 3.29 5.60
CA LEU A 65 11.82 3.63 4.19
C LEU A 65 10.71 4.57 3.67
N TYR A 66 9.72 4.87 4.48
CA TYR A 66 8.59 5.70 4.08
C TYR A 66 8.78 7.17 4.46
N VAL A 67 8.54 8.06 3.51
CA VAL A 67 8.27 9.48 3.77
C VAL A 67 6.80 9.75 3.51
N PRO A 68 6.11 10.53 4.39
CA PRO A 68 4.69 10.78 4.24
C PRO A 68 4.35 11.38 2.89
N LEU A 69 3.53 10.66 2.12
CA LEU A 69 3.03 11.12 0.84
C LEU A 69 1.82 12.02 1.03
N THR A 70 1.61 12.91 0.08
CA THR A 70 0.47 13.83 0.10
C THR A 70 -0.49 13.45 -1.02
N LEU A 71 -1.73 13.14 -0.65
CA LEU A 71 -2.83 12.92 -1.59
C LEU A 71 -3.57 14.21 -1.86
N HIS A 72 -4.04 14.40 -3.08
CA HIS A 72 -4.91 15.50 -3.45
C HIS A 72 -6.07 15.01 -4.30
N HIS A 73 -7.23 15.58 -4.02
CA HIS A 73 -8.43 15.43 -4.80
C HIS A 73 -8.78 16.80 -5.39
N GLU A 74 -8.96 16.85 -6.69
CA GLU A 74 -9.37 18.05 -7.38
C GLU A 74 -10.72 17.82 -8.06
N HIS A 75 -11.76 18.40 -7.51
CA HIS A 75 -13.07 18.47 -8.12
C HIS A 75 -13.46 19.95 -8.26
N LYS A 76 -14.31 20.28 -9.25
CA LYS A 76 -14.71 21.68 -9.54
C LYS A 76 -15.17 22.47 -8.33
N LEU A 77 -15.77 21.78 -7.34
CA LEU A 77 -16.36 22.41 -6.14
C LEU A 77 -15.57 22.15 -4.84
N GLU A 78 -14.58 21.25 -4.86
CA GLU A 78 -13.87 20.83 -3.65
C GLU A 78 -12.42 20.46 -3.95
N LYS A 79 -11.50 21.08 -3.22
CA LYS A 79 -10.08 20.70 -3.22
C LYS A 79 -9.71 20.18 -1.84
N LYS A 80 -9.28 18.95 -1.77
CA LYS A 80 -8.77 18.36 -0.52
C LYS A 80 -7.34 17.93 -0.71
N ILE A 81 -6.52 18.25 0.28
CA ILE A 81 -5.10 17.85 0.35
C ILE A 81 -4.91 17.17 1.68
N VAL A 82 -4.43 15.95 1.68
CA VAL A 82 -4.21 15.14 2.88
C VAL A 82 -2.80 14.57 2.86
N ARG A 83 -2.01 14.90 3.87
CA ARG A 83 -0.72 14.26 4.13
C ARG A 83 -0.95 12.97 4.92
N VAL A 84 -0.38 11.86 4.44
CA VAL A 84 -0.60 10.55 5.03
C VAL A 84 0.60 10.19 5.92
N ASP A 85 0.61 10.72 7.12
CA ASP A 85 1.56 10.44 8.22
C ASP A 85 0.90 9.77 9.45
N GLN A 86 -0.41 9.56 9.38
CA GLN A 86 -1.26 8.81 10.31
C GLN A 86 -2.45 8.22 9.55
N TYR A 87 -3.38 7.56 10.23
CA TYR A 87 -4.61 7.07 9.60
C TYR A 87 -5.40 8.21 8.94
N PRO A 88 -5.65 8.16 7.62
CA PRO A 88 -6.21 9.30 6.89
C PRO A 88 -7.75 9.34 7.00
N SER A 89 -8.29 9.54 8.21
CA SER A 89 -9.74 9.67 8.46
C SER A 89 -10.41 10.68 7.54
N ASP A 90 -9.75 11.80 7.30
CA ASP A 90 -10.19 12.88 6.41
C ASP A 90 -10.58 12.41 4.99
N ILE A 91 -9.90 11.38 4.48
CA ILE A 91 -10.21 10.80 3.16
C ILE A 91 -11.48 9.97 3.24
N PHE A 92 -11.60 9.14 4.30
CA PHE A 92 -12.74 8.23 4.47
C PHE A 92 -14.01 8.94 4.94
N ASP A 93 -13.88 10.11 5.56
CA ASP A 93 -14.99 11.00 5.87
C ASP A 93 -15.59 11.64 4.60
N LEU A 94 -14.76 11.88 3.58
CA LEU A 94 -15.20 12.37 2.28
C LEU A 94 -15.87 11.29 1.43
N SER A 95 -15.30 10.09 1.40
CA SER A 95 -15.84 8.97 0.64
C SER A 95 -15.30 7.66 1.16
N ARG A 96 -16.18 6.66 1.26
CA ARG A 96 -15.77 5.30 1.59
C ARG A 96 -15.19 4.54 0.39
N LYS A 97 -15.47 4.97 -0.84
CA LYS A 97 -14.92 4.41 -2.06
C LYS A 97 -13.87 5.37 -2.61
N VAL A 98 -12.61 4.97 -2.59
CA VAL A 98 -11.44 5.79 -2.94
C VAL A 98 -10.63 5.11 -4.03
N LEU A 99 -10.30 5.85 -5.09
CA LEU A 99 -9.38 5.43 -6.14
C LEU A 99 -8.11 6.28 -6.03
N ILE A 100 -6.97 5.64 -5.75
CA ILE A 100 -5.65 6.29 -5.78
C ILE A 100 -5.00 5.98 -7.11
N CYS A 101 -4.94 6.98 -7.99
CA CYS A 101 -4.46 6.83 -9.34
C CYS A 101 -3.25 7.74 -9.59
N ASP A 102 -2.15 7.15 -10.05
CA ASP A 102 -0.96 7.92 -10.42
C ASP A 102 0.02 7.10 -11.27
N SER A 103 1.05 7.76 -11.78
CA SER A 103 2.11 7.15 -12.59
C SER A 103 2.92 6.10 -11.80
N ALA A 104 3.76 5.34 -12.52
CA ALA A 104 4.64 4.36 -11.93
C ALA A 104 5.65 5.02 -10.97
N GLY A 105 5.98 4.33 -9.88
CA GLY A 105 7.01 4.78 -8.93
C GLY A 105 6.58 5.85 -7.93
N MET A 106 5.33 6.31 -7.95
CA MET A 106 4.82 7.31 -7.01
C MET A 106 4.57 6.77 -5.58
N GLY A 107 4.80 5.48 -5.37
CA GLY A 107 4.72 4.88 -4.03
C GLY A 107 3.33 4.39 -3.61
N LYS A 108 2.41 4.13 -4.55
CA LYS A 108 1.04 3.67 -4.27
C LYS A 108 0.97 2.45 -3.35
N SER A 109 1.68 1.38 -3.69
CA SER A 109 1.71 0.16 -2.86
C SER A 109 2.30 0.38 -1.47
N THR A 110 3.34 1.22 -1.38
CA THR A 110 3.93 1.62 -0.08
C THR A 110 2.92 2.42 0.74
N LEU A 111 2.21 3.35 0.10
CA LEU A 111 1.15 4.14 0.72
C LEU A 111 0.02 3.25 1.27
N LEU A 112 -0.47 2.28 0.48
CA LEU A 112 -1.50 1.34 0.95
C LEU A 112 -1.01 0.51 2.15
N LYS A 113 0.23 0.04 2.14
CA LYS A 113 0.83 -0.67 3.27
C LYS A 113 0.94 0.21 4.52
N MET A 114 1.27 1.49 4.34
CA MET A 114 1.28 2.44 5.46
C MET A 114 -0.12 2.75 5.99
N ILE A 115 -1.11 2.92 5.11
CA ILE A 115 -2.52 3.07 5.53
C ILE A 115 -2.99 1.83 6.30
N TYR A 116 -2.61 0.62 5.84
CA TYR A 116 -2.87 -0.63 6.55
C TYR A 116 -2.28 -0.60 7.97
N ARG A 117 -1.02 -0.20 8.09
CA ARG A 117 -0.32 -0.09 9.37
C ARG A 117 -1.00 0.92 10.29
N TYR A 118 -1.24 2.13 9.81
CA TYR A 118 -1.91 3.17 10.60
C TYR A 118 -3.32 2.76 11.03
N ALA A 119 -4.06 2.03 10.20
CA ALA A 119 -5.38 1.53 10.58
C ALA A 119 -5.33 0.61 11.81
N ILE A 120 -4.24 -0.16 11.96
CA ILE A 120 -4.01 -1.03 13.12
C ILE A 120 -3.46 -0.24 14.30
N ASP A 121 -2.45 0.59 14.09
CA ASP A 121 -1.74 1.32 15.15
C ASP A 121 -2.68 2.35 15.81
N ASP A 122 -3.51 3.03 15.03
CA ASP A 122 -4.51 4.01 15.49
C ASP A 122 -5.84 3.35 15.89
N ILE A 123 -5.97 2.02 15.71
CA ILE A 123 -7.18 1.23 16.02
C ILE A 123 -8.43 1.81 15.32
N ALA A 124 -8.26 2.28 14.08
CA ALA A 124 -9.31 2.99 13.36
C ALA A 124 -10.30 2.04 12.66
N GLN A 125 -9.77 1.07 11.91
CA GLN A 125 -10.53 0.04 11.21
C GLN A 125 -9.69 -1.23 11.10
N ILE A 126 -10.34 -2.39 10.91
CA ILE A 126 -9.61 -3.62 10.58
C ILE A 126 -9.28 -3.64 9.10
N PRO A 127 -8.00 -3.60 8.74
CA PRO A 127 -7.60 -3.59 7.35
C PRO A 127 -7.43 -4.99 6.77
N PHE A 128 -7.73 -5.11 5.47
CA PHE A 128 -7.38 -6.23 4.60
C PHE A 128 -6.64 -5.69 3.38
N TYR A 129 -5.46 -6.22 3.11
CA TYR A 129 -4.69 -5.88 1.92
C TYR A 129 -4.78 -7.01 0.90
N ILE A 130 -5.15 -6.67 -0.33
CA ILE A 130 -5.42 -7.61 -1.42
C ILE A 130 -4.68 -7.14 -2.66
N ASP A 131 -3.73 -7.92 -3.14
CA ASP A 131 -3.16 -7.77 -4.48
C ASP A 131 -4.19 -8.29 -5.50
N LEU A 132 -4.66 -7.42 -6.39
CA LEU A 132 -5.73 -7.78 -7.32
C LEU A 132 -5.36 -8.91 -8.29
N LYS A 133 -4.08 -9.12 -8.58
CA LYS A 133 -3.63 -10.29 -9.36
C LYS A 133 -3.93 -11.60 -8.64
N SER A 134 -3.98 -11.59 -7.32
CA SER A 134 -4.23 -12.79 -6.51
C SER A 134 -5.69 -13.27 -6.55
N LEU A 135 -6.62 -12.47 -7.11
CA LEU A 135 -7.99 -12.91 -7.42
C LEU A 135 -8.03 -13.88 -8.61
N ILE A 136 -6.94 -14.02 -9.37
CA ILE A 136 -6.85 -14.98 -10.47
C ILE A 136 -6.29 -16.28 -9.92
N HIS A 137 -7.13 -17.30 -9.83
CA HIS A 137 -6.75 -18.61 -9.33
C HIS A 137 -7.16 -19.68 -10.34
N ASN A 138 -6.22 -20.58 -10.73
CA ASN A 138 -6.43 -21.61 -11.74
C ASN A 138 -7.07 -21.07 -13.03
N GLU A 139 -6.54 -19.97 -13.56
CA GLU A 139 -7.00 -19.28 -14.78
C GLU A 139 -8.46 -18.79 -14.73
N LYS A 140 -9.02 -18.62 -13.54
CA LYS A 140 -10.37 -18.08 -13.30
C LYS A 140 -10.29 -16.94 -12.29
N VAL A 141 -11.19 -15.98 -12.45
CA VAL A 141 -11.37 -14.92 -11.45
C VAL A 141 -12.31 -15.44 -10.36
N GLU A 142 -11.84 -15.40 -9.14
CA GLU A 142 -12.67 -15.66 -7.95
C GLU A 142 -13.30 -14.38 -7.41
N SER A 143 -14.40 -14.51 -6.68
CA SER A 143 -14.97 -13.38 -5.96
C SER A 143 -14.03 -12.90 -4.85
N VAL A 144 -14.13 -11.63 -4.46
CA VAL A 144 -13.33 -11.10 -3.34
C VAL A 144 -13.64 -11.88 -2.05
N GLU A 145 -14.90 -12.28 -1.82
CA GLU A 145 -15.25 -13.09 -0.67
C GLU A 145 -14.58 -14.48 -0.70
N ASP A 146 -14.60 -15.15 -1.84
CA ASP A 146 -13.97 -16.48 -1.97
C ASP A 146 -12.44 -16.37 -1.82
N HIS A 147 -11.85 -15.30 -2.35
CA HIS A 147 -10.43 -15.00 -2.14
C HIS A 147 -10.09 -14.82 -0.66
N LEU A 148 -10.87 -14.03 0.08
CA LEU A 148 -10.67 -13.83 1.51
C LEU A 148 -10.82 -15.16 2.28
N LEU A 149 -11.82 -15.96 1.96
CA LEU A 149 -12.04 -17.28 2.56
C LEU A 149 -10.89 -18.24 2.26
N ARG A 150 -10.32 -18.20 1.08
CA ARG A 150 -9.18 -19.02 0.68
C ARG A 150 -7.87 -18.55 1.31
N THR A 151 -7.64 -17.24 1.32
CA THR A 151 -6.39 -16.63 1.83
C THR A 151 -6.29 -16.70 3.35
N PHE A 152 -7.44 -16.65 4.02
CA PHE A 152 -7.58 -16.82 5.45
C PHE A 152 -8.32 -18.13 5.75
N PRO A 153 -7.63 -19.30 5.72
CA PRO A 153 -8.28 -20.61 5.83
C PRO A 153 -9.15 -20.76 7.09
N SER A 154 -8.79 -20.06 8.17
CA SER A 154 -9.56 -19.98 9.40
C SER A 154 -10.98 -19.43 9.22
N PHE A 155 -11.27 -18.70 8.12
CA PHE A 155 -12.61 -18.20 7.80
C PHE A 155 -13.47 -19.23 7.07
N ASN A 156 -12.86 -20.23 6.45
CA ASN A 156 -13.57 -21.23 5.63
C ASN A 156 -14.22 -22.36 6.45
N GLU A 157 -13.93 -22.44 7.73
CA GLU A 157 -14.56 -23.44 8.62
C GLU A 157 -16.01 -23.03 8.96
N THR A 158 -16.93 -23.98 8.92
CA THR A 158 -18.32 -23.77 9.36
C THR A 158 -18.36 -23.70 10.89
N PRO A 159 -18.98 -22.70 11.54
CA PRO A 159 -19.92 -21.69 11.02
C PRO A 159 -19.28 -20.37 10.54
N SER A 160 -17.97 -20.24 10.53
CA SER A 160 -17.25 -18.97 10.29
C SER A 160 -17.55 -18.31 8.94
N LYS A 161 -17.85 -19.08 7.88
CA LYS A 161 -18.21 -18.52 6.56
C LYS A 161 -19.47 -17.66 6.62
N GLY A 162 -20.53 -18.18 7.23
CA GLY A 162 -21.77 -17.41 7.39
C GLY A 162 -21.60 -16.20 8.30
N LEU A 163 -20.84 -16.35 9.37
CA LEU A 163 -20.50 -15.26 10.29
C LEU A 163 -19.71 -14.16 9.59
N PHE A 164 -18.68 -14.53 8.81
CA PHE A 164 -17.85 -13.56 8.07
C PHE A 164 -18.68 -12.76 7.06
N THR A 165 -19.56 -13.41 6.30
CA THR A 165 -20.45 -12.72 5.35
C THR A 165 -21.36 -11.71 6.08
N GLN A 166 -21.94 -12.07 7.21
CA GLN A 166 -22.75 -11.16 8.01
C GLN A 166 -21.93 -10.01 8.59
N LEU A 167 -20.69 -10.28 9.00
CA LEU A 167 -19.79 -9.25 9.51
C LEU A 167 -19.41 -8.24 8.44
N LEU A 168 -19.23 -8.65 7.18
CA LEU A 168 -18.97 -7.75 6.05
C LEU A 168 -20.08 -6.72 5.86
N GLU A 169 -21.32 -7.09 6.06
CA GLU A 169 -22.49 -6.19 5.92
C GLU A 169 -22.59 -5.18 7.07
N HIS A 170 -22.18 -5.56 8.26
CA HIS A 170 -22.49 -4.81 9.49
C HIS A 170 -21.30 -4.08 10.12
N ASN A 171 -20.06 -4.48 9.82
CA ASN A 171 -18.87 -3.89 10.41
C ASN A 171 -18.14 -2.93 9.47
N LYS A 172 -17.33 -2.06 10.07
CA LYS A 172 -16.48 -1.11 9.36
C LYS A 172 -15.09 -1.69 9.17
N TYR A 173 -14.85 -2.31 8.02
CA TYR A 173 -13.54 -2.75 7.60
C TYR A 173 -12.87 -1.75 6.66
N LEU A 174 -11.56 -1.91 6.45
CA LEU A 174 -10.79 -1.21 5.44
C LEU A 174 -10.24 -2.22 4.44
N PHE A 175 -10.71 -2.19 3.20
CA PHE A 175 -10.19 -3.04 2.12
C PHE A 175 -9.28 -2.23 1.22
N LEU A 176 -8.04 -2.68 1.09
CA LEU A 176 -6.98 -2.05 0.31
C LEU A 176 -6.63 -2.96 -0.87
N PHE A 177 -7.11 -2.60 -2.06
CA PHE A 177 -6.86 -3.31 -3.31
C PHE A 177 -5.69 -2.67 -4.04
N ASP A 178 -4.61 -3.41 -4.24
CA ASP A 178 -3.40 -2.92 -4.91
C ASP A 178 -3.24 -3.53 -6.30
N GLY A 179 -2.63 -2.79 -7.22
CA GLY A 179 -2.16 -3.29 -8.50
C GLY A 179 -3.26 -3.54 -9.54
N ALA A 180 -4.31 -2.70 -9.63
CA ALA A 180 -5.35 -2.87 -10.63
C ALA A 180 -4.82 -2.82 -12.08
N ASP A 181 -3.81 -2.00 -12.35
CA ASP A 181 -3.10 -1.95 -13.63
C ASP A 181 -2.26 -3.19 -13.94
N GLU A 182 -1.90 -3.98 -12.93
CA GLU A 182 -1.08 -5.18 -13.08
C GLU A 182 -1.89 -6.45 -13.39
N VAL A 183 -3.20 -6.36 -13.33
CA VAL A 183 -4.10 -7.44 -13.74
C VAL A 183 -3.98 -7.65 -15.25
N ALA A 184 -3.84 -8.91 -15.70
CA ALA A 184 -3.76 -9.20 -17.12
C ALA A 184 -5.06 -8.79 -17.85
N ASP A 185 -4.95 -8.18 -19.03
CA ASP A 185 -6.07 -7.52 -19.73
C ASP A 185 -7.30 -8.42 -19.90
N LYS A 186 -7.10 -9.70 -20.20
CA LYS A 186 -8.18 -10.67 -20.35
C LYS A 186 -9.03 -10.91 -19.09
N TYR A 187 -8.55 -10.48 -17.90
CA TYR A 187 -9.25 -10.67 -16.63
C TYR A 187 -9.69 -9.35 -15.98
N LYS A 188 -9.24 -8.19 -16.51
CA LYS A 188 -9.50 -6.88 -15.90
C LYS A 188 -10.98 -6.63 -15.62
N GLU A 189 -11.83 -6.81 -16.63
CA GLU A 189 -13.27 -6.54 -16.48
C GLU A 189 -13.92 -7.42 -15.41
N GLU A 190 -13.55 -8.71 -15.33
CA GLU A 190 -14.11 -9.62 -14.36
C GLU A 190 -13.62 -9.33 -12.94
N VAL A 191 -12.32 -9.02 -12.78
CA VAL A 191 -11.71 -8.60 -11.49
C VAL A 191 -12.37 -7.32 -11.01
N PHE A 192 -12.50 -6.28 -11.86
CA PHE A 192 -13.10 -5.00 -11.45
C PHE A 192 -14.57 -5.15 -11.10
N ARG A 193 -15.31 -6.00 -11.86
CA ARG A 193 -16.69 -6.35 -11.51
C ARG A 193 -16.76 -7.02 -10.14
N SER A 194 -15.84 -7.96 -9.84
CA SER A 194 -15.79 -8.62 -8.53
C SER A 194 -15.57 -7.62 -7.39
N VAL A 195 -14.65 -6.65 -7.56
CA VAL A 195 -14.41 -5.58 -6.58
C VAL A 195 -15.64 -4.69 -6.40
N ASN A 196 -16.33 -4.29 -7.48
CA ASN A 196 -17.52 -3.46 -7.41
C ASN A 196 -18.68 -4.17 -6.71
N VAL A 197 -18.96 -5.43 -7.08
CA VAL A 197 -19.99 -6.24 -6.41
C VAL A 197 -19.69 -6.38 -4.91
N PHE A 198 -18.42 -6.63 -4.56
CA PHE A 198 -17.99 -6.70 -3.17
C PHE A 198 -18.19 -5.35 -2.44
N SER A 199 -17.79 -4.24 -3.08
CA SER A 199 -17.91 -2.91 -2.48
C SER A 199 -19.36 -2.51 -2.20
N ASP A 200 -20.30 -2.97 -3.03
CA ASP A 200 -21.74 -2.73 -2.85
C ASP A 200 -22.34 -3.55 -1.70
N LYS A 201 -21.77 -4.71 -1.40
CA LYS A 201 -22.13 -5.51 -0.21
C LYS A 201 -21.53 -4.93 1.06
N ALA A 202 -20.27 -4.52 1.04
CA ALA A 202 -19.52 -4.00 2.17
C ALA A 202 -19.79 -2.50 2.43
N LYS A 203 -21.07 -2.09 2.43
CA LYS A 203 -21.51 -0.68 2.46
C LYS A 203 -20.99 0.14 3.65
N SER A 204 -20.73 -0.51 4.77
CA SER A 204 -20.20 0.15 5.99
C SER A 204 -18.69 0.28 6.00
N SER A 205 -18.00 -0.40 5.10
CA SER A 205 -16.54 -0.49 5.01
C SER A 205 -15.95 0.58 4.11
N SER A 206 -14.66 0.88 4.31
CA SER A 206 -13.89 1.74 3.42
C SER A 206 -13.18 0.88 2.38
N ILE A 207 -13.24 1.30 1.11
CA ILE A 207 -12.66 0.59 -0.03
C ILE A 207 -11.65 1.52 -0.70
N VAL A 208 -10.42 1.08 -0.85
CA VAL A 208 -9.37 1.79 -1.58
C VAL A 208 -8.85 0.92 -2.71
N VAL A 209 -8.80 1.46 -3.91
CA VAL A 209 -8.18 0.82 -5.08
C VAL A 209 -6.98 1.65 -5.50
N ALA A 210 -5.80 1.04 -5.66
CA ALA A 210 -4.61 1.70 -6.18
C ALA A 210 -4.28 1.20 -7.58
N THR A 211 -3.97 2.14 -8.48
CA THR A 211 -3.74 1.86 -9.90
C THR A 211 -2.86 2.89 -10.58
N ARG A 212 -2.42 2.59 -11.79
CA ARG A 212 -1.99 3.60 -12.78
C ARG A 212 -3.19 4.15 -13.53
N GLU A 213 -2.99 5.27 -14.21
CA GLU A 213 -4.04 5.92 -15.00
C GLU A 213 -4.30 5.12 -16.28
N GLU A 214 -5.48 4.48 -16.34
CA GLU A 214 -5.99 3.75 -17.51
C GLU A 214 -7.48 4.02 -17.65
N ASP A 215 -7.96 4.29 -18.88
CA ASP A 215 -9.36 4.65 -19.15
C ASP A 215 -10.35 3.56 -18.69
N LEU A 216 -10.00 2.29 -18.88
CA LEU A 216 -10.81 1.16 -18.44
C LEU A 216 -11.00 1.16 -16.93
N ILE A 217 -9.95 1.45 -16.18
CA ILE A 217 -9.98 1.46 -14.72
C ILE A 217 -10.80 2.65 -14.21
N LEU A 218 -10.55 3.84 -14.77
CA LEU A 218 -11.30 5.04 -14.42
C LEU A 218 -12.80 4.88 -14.69
N SER A 219 -13.17 4.24 -15.80
CA SER A 219 -14.58 3.98 -16.13
C SER A 219 -15.19 2.87 -15.25
N SER A 220 -14.42 1.86 -14.87
CA SER A 220 -14.89 0.78 -14.00
C SER A 220 -15.14 1.21 -12.56
N PHE A 221 -14.39 2.21 -12.06
CA PHE A 221 -14.50 2.75 -10.71
C PHE A 221 -15.01 4.20 -10.69
N TYR A 222 -15.96 4.53 -11.57
CA TYR A 222 -16.46 5.89 -11.76
C TYR A 222 -17.14 6.50 -10.51
N ASP A 223 -17.65 5.68 -9.61
CA ASP A 223 -18.26 6.08 -8.34
C ASP A 223 -17.25 6.17 -7.17
N PHE A 224 -15.98 5.84 -7.44
CA PHE A 224 -14.91 6.03 -6.49
C PHE A 224 -14.38 7.46 -6.53
N ARG A 225 -14.09 8.04 -5.38
CA ARG A 225 -13.47 9.36 -5.31
C ARG A 225 -12.00 9.27 -5.67
N LEU A 226 -11.63 9.96 -6.74
CA LEU A 226 -10.27 9.93 -7.29
C LEU A 226 -9.34 10.83 -6.47
N PHE A 227 -8.22 10.25 -6.03
CA PHE A 227 -7.07 10.95 -5.48
C PHE A 227 -5.82 10.69 -6.29
N LYS A 228 -4.97 11.72 -6.42
CA LYS A 228 -3.62 11.61 -7.00
C LYS A 228 -2.57 11.89 -5.92
N ILE A 229 -1.38 11.33 -6.10
CA ILE A 229 -0.25 11.58 -5.20
C ILE A 229 0.48 12.83 -5.69
N LYS A 230 0.71 13.80 -4.81
CA LYS A 230 1.54 14.94 -5.16
C LYS A 230 2.99 14.52 -5.35
N ASN A 231 3.65 15.16 -6.29
CA ASN A 231 5.11 15.06 -6.42
C ASN A 231 5.79 15.34 -5.07
N LEU A 232 6.87 14.62 -4.79
CA LEU A 232 7.69 14.93 -3.63
C LEU A 232 8.19 16.38 -3.71
N THR A 233 8.20 17.05 -2.58
CA THR A 233 8.98 18.27 -2.41
C THR A 233 10.47 17.94 -2.32
N LYS A 234 11.36 18.89 -2.58
CA LYS A 234 12.81 18.71 -2.42
C LYS A 234 13.15 18.19 -1.03
N ASP A 235 12.55 18.77 0.02
CA ASP A 235 12.75 18.35 1.41
C ASP A 235 12.33 16.91 1.66
N CYS A 236 11.17 16.50 1.12
CA CYS A 236 10.70 15.11 1.22
C CYS A 236 11.63 14.14 0.47
N ALA A 237 12.13 14.53 -0.71
CA ALA A 237 13.09 13.73 -1.46
C ALA A 237 14.41 13.56 -0.69
N PHE A 238 14.93 14.64 -0.10
CA PHE A 238 16.14 14.59 0.73
C PHE A 238 15.91 13.77 2.02
N ALA A 239 14.76 13.90 2.65
CA ALA A 239 14.39 13.05 3.78
C ALA A 239 14.34 11.56 3.37
N LEU A 240 13.86 11.26 2.15
CA LEU A 240 13.87 9.90 1.61
C LEU A 240 15.29 9.38 1.38
N LEU A 241 16.19 10.19 0.79
CA LEU A 241 17.60 9.83 0.62
C LEU A 241 18.26 9.50 1.97
N ARG A 242 18.05 10.32 3.01
CA ARG A 242 18.59 10.09 4.35
C ARG A 242 18.07 8.79 4.98
N LYS A 243 16.83 8.40 4.70
CA LYS A 243 16.29 7.13 5.18
C LYS A 243 16.95 5.91 4.53
N TYR A 244 17.54 6.07 3.36
CA TYR A 244 18.33 5.02 2.68
C TYR A 244 19.80 5.01 3.12
N GLU A 245 20.23 5.95 3.96
CA GLU A 245 21.59 6.02 4.48
C GLU A 245 21.78 5.06 5.64
N PHE A 246 22.62 4.04 5.44
CA PHE A 246 22.98 3.11 6.52
C PHE A 246 24.45 3.25 6.91
N LYS A 247 25.30 3.83 6.06
CA LYS A 247 26.73 4.05 6.29
C LYS A 247 27.31 5.10 5.30
N ASP A 248 28.44 5.69 5.67
CA ASP A 248 29.38 6.41 4.79
C ASP A 248 28.94 7.80 4.28
N CYS A 249 27.94 8.45 4.85
CA CYS A 249 27.48 9.79 4.45
C CYS A 249 27.17 9.93 2.94
N VAL A 250 26.69 8.85 2.30
CA VAL A 250 26.39 8.85 0.85
C VAL A 250 25.22 9.79 0.53
N ALA A 251 24.21 9.81 1.39
CA ALA A 251 23.04 10.65 1.20
C ALA A 251 23.40 12.14 1.31
N GLU A 252 24.15 12.53 2.34
CA GLU A 252 24.54 13.94 2.51
C GLU A 252 25.47 14.40 1.38
N ASN A 253 26.46 13.59 0.97
CA ASN A 253 27.30 13.91 -0.16
C ASN A 253 26.50 14.05 -1.47
N LEU A 254 25.50 13.19 -1.69
CA LEU A 254 24.59 13.31 -2.84
C LEU A 254 23.75 14.58 -2.76
N ILE A 255 23.24 14.92 -1.58
CA ILE A 255 22.43 16.13 -1.37
C ILE A 255 23.26 17.37 -1.65
N ASP A 256 24.49 17.46 -1.10
CA ASP A 256 25.40 18.58 -1.32
C ASP A 256 25.74 18.73 -2.83
N GLU A 257 25.99 17.63 -3.52
CA GLU A 257 26.29 17.67 -4.96
C GLU A 257 25.05 18.09 -5.78
N ILE A 258 23.84 17.65 -5.41
CA ILE A 258 22.58 18.12 -6.02
C ILE A 258 22.37 19.62 -5.81
N GLU A 259 22.66 20.12 -4.61
CA GLU A 259 22.49 21.54 -4.29
C GLU A 259 23.47 22.43 -5.05
N ASN A 260 24.71 21.96 -5.23
CA ASN A 260 25.73 22.67 -5.95
C ASN A 260 25.57 22.58 -7.50
N ASN A 261 24.95 21.53 -8.01
CA ASN A 261 24.83 21.24 -9.45
C ASN A 261 23.37 21.00 -9.88
N ALA A 262 22.43 21.78 -9.35
CA ALA A 262 21.02 21.66 -9.68
C ALA A 262 20.76 21.78 -11.19
N ASN A 263 20.07 20.77 -11.77
CA ASN A 263 19.58 20.81 -13.14
C ASN A 263 18.18 20.20 -13.24
N LYS A 264 17.47 20.53 -14.33
CA LYS A 264 16.09 20.09 -14.55
C LYS A 264 15.91 18.58 -14.51
N THR A 265 16.89 17.81 -14.94
CA THR A 265 16.82 16.33 -14.94
C THR A 265 16.79 15.79 -13.51
N ILE A 266 17.64 16.31 -12.65
CA ILE A 266 17.70 15.90 -11.25
C ILE A 266 16.43 16.34 -10.51
N GLU A 267 15.97 17.57 -10.74
CA GLU A 267 14.70 18.07 -10.18
C GLU A 267 13.50 17.18 -10.56
N GLU A 268 13.47 16.66 -11.80
CA GLU A 268 12.43 15.70 -12.21
C GLU A 268 12.55 14.37 -11.46
N PHE A 269 13.76 13.87 -11.22
CA PHE A 269 13.96 12.64 -10.48
C PHE A 269 13.52 12.75 -9.02
N LEU A 270 13.81 13.89 -8.38
CA LEU A 270 13.43 14.14 -6.99
C LEU A 270 11.90 14.22 -6.76
N LYS A 271 11.12 14.44 -7.82
CA LYS A 271 9.64 14.47 -7.73
C LYS A 271 9.01 13.10 -7.52
N ASN A 272 9.72 12.02 -7.86
CA ASN A 272 9.20 10.67 -7.85
C ASN A 272 10.00 9.80 -6.86
N PRO A 273 9.33 9.15 -5.90
CA PRO A 273 10.00 8.33 -4.88
C PRO A 273 10.93 7.25 -5.45
N LEU A 274 10.48 6.53 -6.48
CA LEU A 274 11.30 5.49 -7.12
C LEU A 274 12.54 6.08 -7.79
N LEU A 275 12.38 7.19 -8.54
CA LEU A 275 13.52 7.82 -9.21
C LEU A 275 14.50 8.41 -8.21
N THR A 276 14.04 8.96 -7.09
CA THR A 276 14.86 9.42 -5.98
C THR A 276 15.67 8.25 -5.39
N THR A 277 15.04 7.11 -5.16
CA THR A 277 15.71 5.91 -4.66
C THR A 277 16.75 5.38 -5.65
N LEU A 278 16.42 5.34 -6.93
CA LEU A 278 17.34 4.93 -7.99
C LEU A 278 18.51 5.91 -8.17
N LEU A 279 18.29 7.20 -7.92
CA LEU A 279 19.36 8.20 -7.92
C LEU A 279 20.38 7.94 -6.80
N TYR A 280 19.90 7.62 -5.62
CA TYR A 280 20.77 7.17 -4.53
C TYR A 280 21.59 5.93 -4.92
N THR A 281 20.92 4.94 -5.56
CA THR A 281 21.60 3.71 -6.04
C THR A 281 22.70 4.02 -7.05
N ALA A 282 22.40 4.84 -8.03
CA ALA A 282 23.36 5.24 -9.06
C ALA A 282 24.57 5.96 -8.46
N TYR A 283 24.31 6.89 -7.54
CA TYR A 283 25.34 7.66 -6.86
C TYR A 283 26.20 6.81 -5.91
N SER A 284 25.58 5.88 -5.19
CA SER A 284 26.31 4.95 -4.30
C SER A 284 27.38 4.17 -5.05
N TYR A 285 27.07 3.83 -6.30
CA TYR A 285 27.98 3.08 -7.20
C TYR A 285 29.04 3.98 -7.83
N SER A 286 28.63 5.07 -8.49
CA SER A 286 29.50 5.89 -9.35
C SER A 286 30.15 7.08 -8.63
N ARG A 287 29.61 7.49 -7.47
CA ARG A 287 29.98 8.72 -6.74
C ARG A 287 29.91 9.98 -7.62
N GLN A 288 29.02 9.99 -8.61
CA GLN A 288 28.81 11.09 -9.52
C GLN A 288 27.31 11.25 -9.83
N VAL A 289 26.80 12.47 -9.73
CA VAL A 289 25.41 12.77 -10.08
C VAL A 289 25.21 12.71 -11.60
N PRO A 290 24.28 11.88 -12.10
CA PRO A 290 24.03 11.74 -13.53
C PRO A 290 23.27 12.94 -14.10
N LEU A 291 23.94 13.80 -14.82
CA LEU A 291 23.35 15.02 -15.38
C LEU A 291 22.43 14.78 -16.60
N LYS A 292 22.41 13.56 -17.15
CA LYS A 292 21.58 13.15 -18.29
C LYS A 292 20.79 11.90 -17.98
N LYS A 293 19.53 11.81 -18.45
CA LYS A 293 18.68 10.61 -18.27
C LYS A 293 19.35 9.32 -18.75
N SER A 294 20.03 9.34 -19.89
CA SER A 294 20.75 8.17 -20.42
C SER A 294 21.86 7.68 -19.51
N LEU A 295 22.64 8.60 -18.92
CA LEU A 295 23.70 8.27 -17.98
C LEU A 295 23.12 7.73 -16.67
N PHE A 296 22.05 8.31 -16.17
CA PHE A 296 21.32 7.84 -15.00
C PHE A 296 20.90 6.37 -15.13
N TYR A 297 20.17 6.03 -16.19
CA TYR A 297 19.74 4.63 -16.38
C TYR A 297 20.91 3.67 -16.58
N LYS A 298 21.98 4.12 -17.22
CA LYS A 298 23.20 3.32 -17.35
C LYS A 298 23.86 3.05 -15.98
N GLN A 299 23.98 4.06 -15.14
CA GLN A 299 24.54 3.91 -13.78
C GLN A 299 23.65 3.02 -12.91
N VAL A 300 22.32 3.22 -12.94
CA VAL A 300 21.36 2.36 -12.24
C VAL A 300 21.51 0.90 -12.69
N TYR A 301 21.59 0.65 -14.00
CA TYR A 301 21.75 -0.69 -14.54
C TYR A 301 23.03 -1.35 -14.01
N HIS A 302 24.15 -0.66 -14.09
CA HIS A 302 25.43 -1.18 -13.58
C HIS A 302 25.37 -1.46 -12.07
N ALA A 303 24.85 -0.52 -11.28
CA ALA A 303 24.73 -0.69 -9.84
C ALA A 303 23.86 -1.91 -9.47
N LEU A 304 22.74 -2.13 -10.16
CA LEU A 304 21.87 -3.28 -9.93
C LEU A 304 22.46 -4.59 -10.42
N TYR A 305 23.20 -4.57 -11.55
CA TYR A 305 23.82 -5.74 -12.13
C TYR A 305 24.99 -6.23 -11.27
N GLU A 306 25.89 -5.36 -10.87
CA GLU A 306 27.03 -5.72 -10.03
C GLU A 306 26.61 -6.20 -8.63
N ASN A 307 25.61 -5.56 -8.03
CA ASN A 307 25.03 -6.07 -6.80
C ASN A 307 24.40 -7.46 -6.94
N HIS A 308 23.89 -7.80 -8.13
CA HIS A 308 23.35 -9.13 -8.41
C HIS A 308 24.46 -10.19 -8.59
N ASP A 309 25.56 -9.84 -9.26
CA ASP A 309 26.65 -10.78 -9.48
C ASP A 309 27.49 -10.99 -8.21
N ALA A 310 27.67 -9.98 -7.39
CA ALA A 310 28.32 -10.08 -6.09
C ALA A 310 27.55 -11.03 -5.14
N THR A 311 26.23 -11.03 -5.18
CA THR A 311 25.40 -11.97 -4.39
C THR A 311 25.48 -13.41 -4.88
N LYS A 312 25.67 -13.64 -6.19
CA LYS A 312 25.88 -15.00 -6.75
C LYS A 312 27.24 -15.58 -6.42
N GLN A 313 28.26 -14.75 -6.24
CA GLN A 313 29.64 -15.18 -5.93
C GLN A 313 29.90 -15.35 -4.42
N GLY A 314 28.88 -15.22 -3.56
CA GLY A 314 29.02 -15.40 -2.11
C GLY A 314 29.84 -14.30 -1.41
N PHE A 315 30.14 -13.20 -2.10
CA PHE A 315 30.70 -12.01 -1.46
C PHE A 315 29.57 -11.29 -0.70
N ASN A 316 29.41 -11.64 0.56
CA ASN A 316 28.71 -10.79 1.51
C ASN A 316 29.52 -9.50 1.64
N PHE A 317 29.03 -8.41 1.06
CA PHE A 317 29.41 -7.10 1.56
C PHE A 317 28.86 -7.02 2.99
N SER A 318 29.69 -7.42 3.95
CA SER A 318 29.50 -7.10 5.35
C SER A 318 29.58 -5.57 5.44
N CYS A 319 28.45 -4.93 5.44
CA CYS A 319 28.28 -3.53 5.83
C CYS A 319 28.43 -3.38 7.33
#